data_97ffddb143d67d023764171981a0a739
#
_entry.id   97ffddb143d67d023764171981a0a739
#
_cell.length_a   1.000
_cell.length_b   1.000
_cell.length_c   1.000
_cell.angle_alpha   90.00
_cell.angle_beta   90.00
_cell.angle_gamma   90.00
#
_symmetry.space_group_name_H-M   'P 1'
#
loop_
_entity.id
_entity.type
_entity.pdbx_description
1 polymer ?
#
loop_
_entity_poly.entity_id
_entity_poly.type
_entity_poly.pdbx_seq_one_letter_code
_entity_poly.pdbx_strand_id
1 'polypeptide(L)'
;MIIARSPLRVTLGGGGTDLPSYYEKFGGFLIAAAIDRYVYITLHDTFVPDLIVKYSELERVPDASKLKHPILREAFSLVGIDGQSLELTSMADIPAGTGLGSSGSFTTALLKALHAHKKNLVHPAELAAQACDIELNRLKEPIGKQDQYIAAYGGITCFKFCENGKVEAWPLKLSDETRDNLEDNLLLFFTGYSRSASAILKEQDVKSKSDDKAMIENLHFVKDLGLQSQRALEDGNLAEFARLMDVHWQRKKQRSGGMSNPKINEWYDL
;
A
#
# COMPACT_ATOMS: atom_id res chain seq x y z
N MET A 1 -3.52 26.46 6.27
CA MET A 1 -4.10 25.10 6.26
C MET A 1 -3.51 24.32 5.08
N ILE A 2 -3.11 23.09 5.31
CA ILE A 2 -2.60 22.14 4.32
C ILE A 2 -3.61 20.99 4.21
N ILE A 3 -3.90 20.56 2.99
CA ILE A 3 -4.67 19.35 2.71
C ILE A 3 -3.81 18.45 1.83
N ALA A 4 -3.42 17.32 2.35
CA ALA A 4 -2.70 16.28 1.61
C ALA A 4 -3.60 15.07 1.41
N ARG A 5 -3.45 14.39 0.27
CA ARG A 5 -4.11 13.12 0.02
C ARG A 5 -3.15 12.11 -0.59
N SER A 6 -3.40 10.84 -0.33
CA SER A 6 -2.76 9.73 -1.01
C SER A 6 -3.79 8.69 -1.41
N PRO A 7 -3.67 8.11 -2.62
CA PRO A 7 -4.65 7.17 -3.13
C PRO A 7 -4.55 5.82 -2.41
N LEU A 8 -5.67 5.13 -2.33
CA LEU A 8 -5.73 3.70 -2.12
C LEU A 8 -5.31 2.97 -3.40
N ARG A 9 -5.15 1.64 -3.35
CA ARG A 9 -4.61 0.88 -4.48
C ARG A 9 -5.26 -0.49 -4.65
N VAL A 10 -5.24 -0.98 -5.89
CA VAL A 10 -5.40 -2.39 -6.25
C VAL A 10 -4.09 -2.93 -6.84
N THR A 11 -3.84 -4.24 -6.69
CA THR A 11 -2.68 -4.92 -7.26
C THR A 11 -3.11 -5.66 -8.51
N LEU A 12 -2.52 -5.34 -9.65
CA LEU A 12 -2.84 -5.93 -10.95
C LEU A 12 -2.03 -7.19 -11.25
N GLY A 13 -0.90 -7.41 -10.59
CA GLY A 13 -0.07 -8.59 -10.75
C GLY A 13 1.14 -8.58 -9.81
N GLY A 14 1.67 -9.75 -9.44
CA GLY A 14 2.91 -9.87 -8.67
C GLY A 14 2.80 -9.66 -7.16
N GLY A 15 1.62 -9.38 -6.63
CA GLY A 15 1.41 -9.00 -5.22
C GLY A 15 1.88 -10.04 -4.21
N GLY A 16 2.59 -9.58 -3.18
CA GLY A 16 3.22 -10.38 -2.12
C GLY A 16 4.70 -10.61 -2.34
N THR A 17 5.26 -10.26 -3.52
CA THR A 17 6.70 -10.36 -3.79
C THR A 17 7.49 -9.14 -3.31
N ASP A 18 6.81 -8.19 -2.71
CA ASP A 18 7.32 -6.96 -2.11
C ASP A 18 7.67 -7.10 -0.62
N LEU A 19 7.48 -8.29 -0.04
CA LEU A 19 7.90 -8.60 1.34
C LEU A 19 9.44 -8.73 1.41
N PRO A 20 10.11 -8.13 2.41
CA PRO A 20 11.56 -8.24 2.59
C PRO A 20 12.07 -9.68 2.60
N SER A 21 11.36 -10.58 3.30
CA SER A 21 11.69 -12.00 3.38
C SER A 21 11.76 -12.74 2.03
N TYR A 22 11.16 -12.17 0.98
CA TYR A 22 11.21 -12.71 -0.36
C TYR A 22 12.15 -11.90 -1.28
N TYR A 23 11.93 -10.56 -1.41
CA TYR A 23 12.68 -9.81 -2.42
C TYR A 23 14.18 -9.69 -2.11
N GLU A 24 14.59 -9.71 -0.86
CA GLU A 24 16.02 -9.66 -0.48
C GLU A 24 16.80 -10.88 -0.96
N LYS A 25 16.12 -12.01 -1.24
CA LYS A 25 16.76 -13.23 -1.78
C LYS A 25 16.56 -13.40 -3.27
N PHE A 26 15.43 -12.99 -3.81
CA PHE A 26 14.98 -13.38 -5.15
C PHE A 26 14.59 -12.21 -6.04
N GLY A 27 14.66 -10.99 -5.52
CA GLY A 27 14.04 -9.83 -6.17
C GLY A 27 12.52 -9.97 -6.27
N GLY A 28 11.80 -8.86 -6.20
CA GLY A 28 10.35 -8.81 -6.33
C GLY A 28 9.91 -8.00 -7.55
N PHE A 29 8.69 -8.26 -8.02
CA PHE A 29 8.05 -7.47 -9.06
C PHE A 29 6.54 -7.44 -8.86
N LEU A 30 5.93 -6.27 -9.00
CA LEU A 30 4.49 -6.14 -9.04
C LEU A 30 4.03 -4.91 -9.86
N ILE A 31 2.76 -4.94 -10.24
CA ILE A 31 2.04 -3.83 -10.83
C ILE A 31 0.94 -3.43 -9.87
N ALA A 32 0.89 -2.16 -9.51
CA ALA A 32 -0.19 -1.59 -8.70
C ALA A 32 -0.84 -0.42 -9.43
N ALA A 33 -2.14 -0.27 -9.24
CA ALA A 33 -2.91 0.87 -9.70
C ALA A 33 -3.44 1.66 -8.50
N ALA A 34 -3.15 2.95 -8.48
CA ALA A 34 -3.84 3.89 -7.62
C ALA A 34 -5.29 4.03 -8.07
N ILE A 35 -6.22 4.00 -7.13
CA ILE A 35 -7.65 4.14 -7.43
C ILE A 35 -8.16 5.50 -6.97
N ASP A 36 -9.31 5.93 -7.51
CA ASP A 36 -9.96 7.19 -7.14
C ASP A 36 -10.69 7.09 -5.79
N ARG A 37 -9.94 6.64 -4.78
CA ARG A 37 -10.32 6.63 -3.37
C ARG A 37 -9.08 6.95 -2.55
N TYR A 38 -9.23 7.83 -1.58
CA TYR A 38 -8.09 8.48 -0.93
C TYR A 38 -8.16 8.40 0.59
N VAL A 39 -7.01 8.55 1.19
CA VAL A 39 -6.85 9.00 2.58
C VAL A 39 -6.44 10.48 2.52
N TYR A 40 -7.11 11.28 3.32
CA TYR A 40 -6.88 12.73 3.43
C TYR A 40 -6.30 13.06 4.81
N ILE A 41 -5.33 13.95 4.82
CA ILE A 41 -4.80 14.57 6.03
C ILE A 41 -4.95 16.08 5.90
N THR A 42 -5.61 16.70 6.84
CA THR A 42 -5.60 18.17 7.00
C THR A 42 -4.70 18.54 8.15
N LEU A 43 -3.92 19.60 7.99
CA LEU A 43 -3.01 20.14 8.99
C LEU A 43 -3.07 21.67 8.99
N HIS A 44 -3.23 22.26 10.16
CA HIS A 44 -3.19 23.71 10.30
C HIS A 44 -2.67 24.13 11.69
N ASP A 45 -2.19 25.36 11.75
CA ASP A 45 -1.75 25.98 13.01
C ASP A 45 -2.97 26.38 13.84
N THR A 46 -2.85 26.25 15.17
CA THR A 46 -3.87 26.64 16.15
C THR A 46 -3.31 27.69 17.12
N PHE A 47 -4.21 28.33 17.87
CA PHE A 47 -3.82 29.29 18.92
C PHE A 47 -3.66 28.63 20.30
N VAL A 48 -3.94 27.33 20.41
CA VAL A 48 -3.74 26.58 21.66
C VAL A 48 -2.39 25.84 21.58
N PRO A 49 -1.67 25.69 22.69
CA PRO A 49 -0.32 25.14 22.66
C PRO A 49 -0.27 23.63 22.41
N ASP A 50 -1.41 22.95 22.49
CA ASP A 50 -1.48 21.50 22.34
C ASP A 50 -1.46 21.05 20.87
N LEU A 51 -1.03 19.82 20.64
CA LEU A 51 -1.28 19.07 19.43
C LEU A 51 -2.66 18.39 19.55
N ILE A 52 -3.54 18.66 18.59
CA ILE A 52 -4.86 18.06 18.50
C ILE A 52 -4.87 17.14 17.26
N VAL A 53 -5.19 15.85 17.46
CA VAL A 53 -5.24 14.87 16.36
C VAL A 53 -6.58 14.17 16.35
N LYS A 54 -7.26 14.18 15.20
CA LYS A 54 -8.56 13.54 14.96
C LYS A 54 -8.42 12.45 13.89
N TYR A 55 -8.72 11.24 14.27
CA TYR A 55 -8.81 10.07 13.36
C TYR A 55 -10.03 9.24 13.79
N SER A 56 -9.93 7.92 14.03
CA SER A 56 -10.98 7.14 14.72
C SER A 56 -11.14 7.52 16.21
N GLU A 57 -10.11 8.18 16.74
CA GLU A 57 -10.08 8.73 18.09
C GLU A 57 -9.71 10.22 18.06
N LEU A 58 -9.95 10.91 19.16
CA LEU A 58 -9.48 12.27 19.39
C LEU A 58 -8.38 12.24 20.45
N GLU A 59 -7.19 12.68 20.06
CA GLU A 59 -6.09 12.90 21.00
C GLU A 59 -5.81 14.38 21.13
N ARG A 60 -5.57 14.84 22.37
CA ARG A 60 -5.06 16.17 22.68
C ARG A 60 -3.87 16.01 23.62
N VAL A 61 -2.69 16.38 23.17
CA VAL A 61 -1.42 16.13 23.85
C VAL A 61 -0.52 17.37 23.77
N PRO A 62 0.41 17.55 24.74
CA PRO A 62 1.30 18.69 24.72
C PRO A 62 2.29 18.68 23.54
N ASP A 63 2.68 17.51 23.07
CA ASP A 63 3.59 17.32 21.94
C ASP A 63 3.41 15.93 21.30
N ALA A 64 3.98 15.73 20.10
CA ALA A 64 3.82 14.51 19.31
C ALA A 64 4.41 13.25 19.97
N SER A 65 5.35 13.37 20.92
CA SER A 65 5.93 12.21 21.62
C SER A 65 4.92 11.50 22.52
N LYS A 66 3.84 12.19 22.88
CA LYS A 66 2.76 11.69 23.75
C LYS A 66 1.59 11.07 22.97
N LEU A 67 1.63 11.11 21.65
CA LEU A 67 0.61 10.45 20.82
C LEU A 67 0.58 8.94 21.05
N LYS A 68 -0.62 8.38 21.18
CA LYS A 68 -0.84 6.94 21.27
C LYS A 68 -0.67 6.28 19.92
N HIS A 69 -1.19 6.91 18.85
CA HIS A 69 -1.13 6.36 17.50
C HIS A 69 0.33 6.26 17.01
N PRO A 70 0.85 5.03 16.79
CA PRO A 70 2.28 4.82 16.57
C PRO A 70 2.79 5.47 15.27
N ILE A 71 2.04 5.37 14.16
CA ILE A 71 2.45 5.98 12.88
C ILE A 71 2.53 7.49 13.00
N LEU A 72 1.57 8.13 13.69
CA LEU A 72 1.60 9.58 13.90
C LEU A 72 2.86 9.99 14.68
N ARG A 73 3.12 9.32 15.80
CA ARG A 73 4.29 9.61 16.63
C ARG A 73 5.60 9.47 15.85
N GLU A 74 5.77 8.39 15.09
CA GLU A 74 6.98 8.14 14.31
C GLU A 74 7.12 9.12 13.12
N ALA A 75 6.03 9.52 12.47
CA ALA A 75 6.06 10.47 11.37
C ALA A 75 6.46 11.88 11.84
N PHE A 76 5.87 12.36 12.94
CA PHE A 76 6.27 13.63 13.54
C PHE A 76 7.76 13.63 13.96
N SER A 77 8.20 12.54 14.57
CA SER A 77 9.60 12.34 14.97
C SER A 77 10.54 12.33 13.76
N LEU A 78 10.19 11.61 12.69
CA LEU A 78 11.00 11.49 11.47
C LEU A 78 11.18 12.84 10.78
N VAL A 79 10.09 13.62 10.69
CA VAL A 79 10.13 14.94 10.04
C VAL A 79 10.71 16.02 10.96
N GLY A 80 10.82 15.75 12.25
CA GLY A 80 11.36 16.68 13.25
C GLY A 80 10.41 17.85 13.53
N ILE A 81 9.15 17.52 13.83
CA ILE A 81 8.10 18.47 14.25
C ILE A 81 7.62 18.02 15.63
N ASP A 82 7.60 18.91 16.61
CA ASP A 82 7.09 18.62 17.96
C ASP A 82 5.56 18.58 18.01
N GLY A 83 4.91 19.24 17.05
CA GLY A 83 3.47 19.29 16.90
C GLY A 83 2.76 20.33 17.75
N GLN A 84 3.49 21.16 18.52
CA GLN A 84 2.86 22.21 19.32
C GLN A 84 2.08 23.19 18.43
N SER A 85 0.91 23.60 18.93
CA SER A 85 0.00 24.51 18.23
C SER A 85 -0.43 24.01 16.84
N LEU A 86 -0.60 22.71 16.69
CA LEU A 86 -1.07 22.10 15.44
C LEU A 86 -2.38 21.31 15.66
N GLU A 87 -3.24 21.35 14.66
CA GLU A 87 -4.37 20.43 14.56
C GLU A 87 -4.27 19.62 13.27
N LEU A 88 -4.39 18.30 13.41
CA LEU A 88 -4.36 17.32 12.35
C LEU A 88 -5.67 16.51 12.34
N THR A 89 -6.29 16.38 11.17
CA THR A 89 -7.46 15.52 11.00
C THR A 89 -7.23 14.55 9.86
N SER A 90 -7.55 13.27 10.08
CA SER A 90 -7.53 12.22 9.07
C SER A 90 -8.94 11.82 8.68
N MET A 91 -9.16 11.66 7.37
CA MET A 91 -10.39 11.12 6.77
C MET A 91 -10.03 10.12 5.69
N ALA A 92 -10.90 9.17 5.40
CA ALA A 92 -10.70 8.20 4.34
C ALA A 92 -12.02 7.90 3.63
N ASP A 93 -11.97 7.73 2.30
CA ASP A 93 -13.14 7.38 1.48
C ASP A 93 -13.62 5.95 1.75
N ILE A 94 -12.71 5.06 2.18
CA ILE A 94 -12.98 3.65 2.45
C ILE A 94 -12.42 3.28 3.82
N PRO A 95 -13.16 2.51 4.64
CA PRO A 95 -12.70 2.08 5.95
C PRO A 95 -11.37 1.31 5.91
N ALA A 96 -10.59 1.39 6.98
CA ALA A 96 -9.38 0.58 7.15
C ALA A 96 -9.70 -0.92 7.17
N GLY A 97 -8.71 -1.77 6.85
CA GLY A 97 -8.85 -3.23 6.89
C GLY A 97 -9.56 -3.86 5.69
N THR A 98 -9.76 -3.11 4.60
CA THR A 98 -10.40 -3.60 3.36
C THR A 98 -9.41 -4.18 2.34
N GLY A 99 -8.11 -4.20 2.66
CA GLY A 99 -7.07 -4.74 1.78
C GLY A 99 -6.62 -3.80 0.66
N LEU A 100 -6.97 -2.52 0.71
CA LEU A 100 -6.68 -1.51 -0.31
C LEU A 100 -5.48 -0.61 0.02
N GLY A 101 -4.63 -0.99 0.97
CA GLY A 101 -3.41 -0.26 1.31
C GLY A 101 -3.61 0.97 2.19
N SER A 102 -4.67 1.01 3.00
CA SER A 102 -5.05 2.20 3.79
C SER A 102 -3.96 2.67 4.76
N SER A 103 -3.18 1.79 5.38
CA SER A 103 -2.08 2.16 6.28
C SER A 103 -0.97 2.89 5.53
N GLY A 104 -0.47 2.31 4.43
CA GLY A 104 0.55 2.94 3.60
C GLY A 104 0.10 4.27 3.00
N SER A 105 -1.19 4.37 2.58
CA SER A 105 -1.77 5.62 2.10
C SER A 105 -1.87 6.67 3.21
N PHE A 106 -2.27 6.26 4.42
CA PHE A 106 -2.30 7.14 5.59
C PHE A 106 -0.90 7.67 5.93
N THR A 107 0.09 6.78 6.05
CA THR A 107 1.49 7.16 6.36
C THR A 107 2.04 8.10 5.30
N THR A 108 1.77 7.83 4.03
CA THR A 108 2.25 8.67 2.91
C THR A 108 1.56 10.03 2.89
N ALA A 109 0.22 10.10 3.09
CA ALA A 109 -0.50 11.38 3.15
C ALA A 109 -0.05 12.22 4.35
N LEU A 110 0.18 11.58 5.49
CA LEU A 110 0.69 12.23 6.70
C LEU A 110 2.07 12.85 6.46
N LEU A 111 3.02 12.09 5.91
CA LEU A 111 4.35 12.60 5.58
C LEU A 111 4.28 13.75 4.56
N LYS A 112 3.41 13.65 3.53
CA LYS A 112 3.17 14.77 2.60
C LYS A 112 2.73 16.04 3.34
N ALA A 113 1.78 15.93 4.27
CA ALA A 113 1.28 17.07 5.03
C ALA A 113 2.38 17.69 5.91
N LEU A 114 3.14 16.85 6.63
CA LEU A 114 4.20 17.30 7.53
C LEU A 114 5.36 17.95 6.75
N HIS A 115 5.80 17.36 5.64
CA HIS A 115 6.81 17.97 4.78
C HIS A 115 6.34 19.29 4.16
N ALA A 116 5.09 19.35 3.70
CA ALA A 116 4.50 20.59 3.19
C ALA A 116 4.45 21.69 4.27
N HIS A 117 4.15 21.33 5.53
CA HIS A 117 4.19 22.27 6.64
C HIS A 117 5.61 22.85 6.86
N LYS A 118 6.64 22.02 6.71
CA LYS A 118 8.05 22.46 6.74
C LYS A 118 8.52 23.11 5.44
N LYS A 119 7.65 23.25 4.43
CA LYS A 119 8.00 23.76 3.09
C LYS A 119 9.09 22.93 2.40
N ASN A 120 9.17 21.64 2.69
CA ASN A 120 10.08 20.70 2.06
C ASN A 120 9.38 20.04 0.86
N LEU A 121 10.05 20.02 -0.28
CA LEU A 121 9.66 19.21 -1.44
C LEU A 121 10.39 17.88 -1.35
N VAL A 122 9.62 16.79 -1.27
CA VAL A 122 10.15 15.43 -1.16
C VAL A 122 9.78 14.64 -2.41
N HIS A 123 10.77 14.01 -3.03
CA HIS A 123 10.54 13.15 -4.20
C HIS A 123 9.71 11.91 -3.81
N PRO A 124 8.80 11.41 -4.69
CA PRO A 124 7.98 10.23 -4.39
C PRO A 124 8.77 9.02 -3.88
N ALA A 125 9.95 8.75 -4.44
CA ALA A 125 10.80 7.65 -3.98
C ALA A 125 11.24 7.80 -2.52
N GLU A 126 11.64 9.01 -2.12
CA GLU A 126 12.04 9.30 -0.76
C GLU A 126 10.85 9.25 0.20
N LEU A 127 9.72 9.83 -0.21
CA LEU A 127 8.49 9.80 0.55
C LEU A 127 8.03 8.36 0.83
N ALA A 128 8.06 7.49 -0.19
CA ALA A 128 7.76 6.07 -0.05
C ALA A 128 8.75 5.35 0.87
N ALA A 129 10.05 5.66 0.73
CA ALA A 129 11.09 5.07 1.58
C ALA A 129 10.93 5.48 3.05
N GLN A 130 10.59 6.74 3.34
CA GLN A 130 10.29 7.22 4.69
C GLN A 130 9.04 6.54 5.27
N ALA A 131 7.98 6.37 4.48
CA ALA A 131 6.77 5.65 4.90
C ALA A 131 7.08 4.17 5.21
N CYS A 132 7.89 3.52 4.37
CA CYS A 132 8.38 2.17 4.63
C CYS A 132 9.26 2.10 5.90
N ASP A 133 10.13 3.09 6.14
CA ASP A 133 10.95 3.13 7.34
C ASP A 133 10.09 3.17 8.61
N ILE A 134 9.04 3.98 8.61
CA ILE A 134 8.11 4.02 9.74
C ILE A 134 7.47 2.65 9.98
N GLU A 135 6.82 2.08 8.98
CA GLU A 135 6.00 0.89 9.18
C GLU A 135 6.85 -0.39 9.32
N LEU A 136 7.88 -0.57 8.47
CA LEU A 136 8.71 -1.79 8.45
C LEU A 136 9.82 -1.77 9.51
N ASN A 137 10.55 -0.65 9.64
CA ASN A 137 11.75 -0.61 10.46
C ASN A 137 11.48 -0.17 11.89
N ARG A 138 10.70 0.89 12.09
CA ARG A 138 10.42 1.45 13.42
C ARG A 138 9.32 0.68 14.13
N LEU A 139 8.20 0.42 13.42
CA LEU A 139 7.04 -0.27 14.00
C LEU A 139 7.10 -1.80 13.85
N LYS A 140 8.03 -2.31 13.01
CA LYS A 140 8.22 -3.76 12.79
C LYS A 140 6.96 -4.47 12.27
N GLU A 141 6.15 -3.78 11.48
CA GLU A 141 4.98 -4.39 10.86
C GLU A 141 5.41 -5.41 9.80
N PRO A 142 4.79 -6.61 9.77
CA PRO A 142 5.11 -7.68 8.82
C PRO A 142 4.42 -7.41 7.46
N ILE A 143 4.77 -6.32 6.80
CA ILE A 143 4.16 -5.87 5.54
C ILE A 143 5.20 -5.76 4.42
N GLY A 144 4.73 -5.60 3.19
CA GLY A 144 5.56 -5.26 2.04
C GLY A 144 5.68 -3.76 1.82
N LYS A 145 6.36 -3.39 0.74
CA LYS A 145 6.61 -1.98 0.37
C LYS A 145 5.60 -1.41 -0.63
N GLN A 146 4.72 -2.24 -1.18
CA GLN A 146 3.82 -1.88 -2.26
C GLN A 146 2.97 -0.66 -1.95
N ASP A 147 2.37 -0.63 -0.77
CA ASP A 147 1.32 0.33 -0.41
C ASP A 147 1.87 1.75 -0.32
N GLN A 148 3.01 1.91 0.32
CA GLN A 148 3.70 3.18 0.47
C GLN A 148 4.21 3.71 -0.88
N TYR A 149 4.74 2.82 -1.72
CA TYR A 149 5.25 3.20 -3.03
C TYR A 149 4.13 3.65 -3.96
N ILE A 150 3.05 2.88 -4.11
CA ILE A 150 1.95 3.30 -5.00
C ILE A 150 1.22 4.54 -4.47
N ALA A 151 1.08 4.70 -3.15
CA ALA A 151 0.49 5.89 -2.53
C ALA A 151 1.32 7.16 -2.77
N ALA A 152 2.65 7.02 -2.95
CA ALA A 152 3.54 8.12 -3.27
C ALA A 152 3.60 8.44 -4.77
N TYR A 153 3.66 7.41 -5.63
CA TYR A 153 3.80 7.57 -7.08
C TYR A 153 2.48 7.81 -7.80
N GLY A 154 1.42 7.10 -7.41
CA GLY A 154 0.12 7.16 -8.10
C GLY A 154 0.10 6.44 -9.44
N GLY A 155 -0.97 6.63 -10.21
CA GLY A 155 -1.16 6.06 -11.55
C GLY A 155 -1.17 4.53 -11.56
N ILE A 156 -0.85 3.94 -12.70
CA ILE A 156 -0.58 2.50 -12.83
C ILE A 156 0.93 2.34 -12.95
N THR A 157 1.56 1.77 -11.93
CA THR A 157 3.01 1.77 -11.78
C THR A 157 3.55 0.37 -11.56
N CYS A 158 4.62 0.04 -12.28
CA CYS A 158 5.43 -1.15 -12.07
C CYS A 158 6.49 -0.88 -11.02
N PHE A 159 6.69 -1.83 -10.12
CA PHE A 159 7.71 -1.77 -9.09
C PHE A 159 8.56 -3.04 -9.14
N LYS A 160 9.89 -2.83 -9.21
CA LYS A 160 10.87 -3.90 -9.04
C LYS A 160 11.60 -3.68 -7.72
N PHE A 161 11.52 -4.67 -6.85
CA PHE A 161 12.17 -4.67 -5.56
C PHE A 161 13.49 -5.44 -5.70
N CYS A 162 14.62 -4.73 -5.59
CA CYS A 162 15.95 -5.32 -5.73
C CYS A 162 16.40 -5.97 -4.42
N GLU A 163 17.26 -6.98 -4.50
CA GLU A 163 17.81 -7.71 -3.35
C GLU A 163 18.53 -6.80 -2.34
N ASN A 164 19.14 -5.71 -2.81
CA ASN A 164 19.78 -4.69 -1.98
C ASN A 164 18.79 -3.69 -1.33
N GLY A 165 17.49 -3.92 -1.44
CA GLY A 165 16.43 -3.07 -0.88
C GLY A 165 16.04 -1.85 -1.72
N LYS A 166 16.77 -1.56 -2.82
CA LYS A 166 16.40 -0.51 -3.78
C LYS A 166 15.09 -0.87 -4.46
N VAL A 167 14.25 0.13 -4.71
CA VAL A 167 13.02 -0.02 -5.50
C VAL A 167 13.15 0.80 -6.78
N GLU A 168 12.95 0.15 -7.91
CA GLU A 168 12.83 0.77 -9.21
C GLU A 168 11.34 0.89 -9.56
N ALA A 169 10.91 2.09 -9.93
CA ALA A 169 9.52 2.39 -10.24
C ALA A 169 9.42 3.07 -11.60
N TRP A 170 8.46 2.61 -12.41
CA TRP A 170 8.16 3.22 -13.71
C TRP A 170 6.67 3.10 -14.02
N PRO A 171 6.08 4.09 -14.70
CA PRO A 171 4.70 3.99 -15.14
C PRO A 171 4.53 2.83 -16.13
N LEU A 172 3.44 2.07 -15.98
CA LEU A 172 3.06 1.06 -16.98
C LEU A 172 2.71 1.76 -18.30
N LYS A 173 3.29 1.28 -19.39
CA LYS A 173 3.07 1.86 -20.72
C LYS A 173 1.76 1.33 -21.30
N LEU A 174 0.70 2.10 -21.20
CA LEU A 174 -0.61 1.79 -21.78
C LEU A 174 -0.95 2.81 -22.87
N SER A 175 -1.61 2.36 -23.93
CA SER A 175 -2.34 3.26 -24.81
C SER A 175 -3.55 3.85 -24.06
N ASP A 176 -4.03 5.01 -24.48
CA ASP A 176 -5.25 5.60 -23.91
C ASP A 176 -6.43 4.64 -24.05
N GLU A 177 -6.57 4.01 -25.20
CA GLU A 177 -7.60 2.99 -25.46
C GLU A 177 -7.52 1.80 -24.48
N THR A 178 -6.32 1.26 -24.25
CA THR A 178 -6.13 0.15 -23.30
C THR A 178 -6.48 0.56 -21.88
N ARG A 179 -6.07 1.78 -21.48
CA ARG A 179 -6.37 2.30 -20.14
C ARG A 179 -7.87 2.48 -19.94
N ASP A 180 -8.55 3.11 -20.90
CA ASP A 180 -9.98 3.40 -20.81
C ASP A 180 -10.79 2.09 -20.83
N ASN A 181 -10.44 1.14 -21.69
CA ASN A 181 -11.04 -0.19 -21.70
C ASN A 181 -10.78 -0.97 -20.40
N LEU A 182 -9.59 -0.86 -19.81
CA LEU A 182 -9.29 -1.50 -18.52
C LEU A 182 -10.18 -0.91 -17.42
N GLU A 183 -10.34 0.41 -17.36
CA GLU A 183 -11.18 1.10 -16.40
C GLU A 183 -12.65 0.70 -16.53
N ASP A 184 -13.18 0.66 -17.77
CA ASP A 184 -14.57 0.30 -18.05
C ASP A 184 -14.90 -1.17 -17.73
N ASN A 185 -13.91 -2.07 -17.77
CA ASN A 185 -14.10 -3.50 -17.53
C ASN A 185 -13.69 -3.98 -16.13
N LEU A 186 -13.15 -3.10 -15.29
CA LEU A 186 -12.83 -3.44 -13.89
C LEU A 186 -13.96 -3.00 -12.95
N LEU A 187 -14.49 -3.97 -12.20
CA LEU A 187 -15.49 -3.73 -11.18
C LEU A 187 -14.92 -4.00 -9.78
N LEU A 188 -15.12 -3.08 -8.86
CA LEU A 188 -14.71 -3.23 -7.47
C LEU A 188 -15.95 -3.43 -6.59
N PHE A 189 -16.04 -4.60 -5.94
CA PHE A 189 -17.13 -4.94 -5.05
C PHE A 189 -16.68 -4.92 -3.59
N PHE A 190 -17.39 -4.19 -2.74
CA PHE A 190 -17.19 -4.26 -1.30
C PHE A 190 -17.94 -5.47 -0.74
N THR A 191 -17.19 -6.44 -0.23
CA THR A 191 -17.73 -7.71 0.27
C THR A 191 -18.34 -7.62 1.67
N GLY A 192 -18.22 -6.48 2.36
CA GLY A 192 -18.65 -6.31 3.76
C GLY A 192 -17.69 -6.92 4.78
N TYR A 193 -16.62 -7.59 4.35
CA TYR A 193 -15.61 -8.16 5.24
C TYR A 193 -14.41 -7.22 5.38
N SER A 194 -14.01 -7.01 6.62
CA SER A 194 -12.74 -6.37 6.95
C SER A 194 -11.84 -7.37 7.69
N ARG A 195 -10.55 -7.31 7.45
CA ARG A 195 -9.57 -8.18 8.11
C ARG A 195 -8.23 -7.48 8.28
N SER A 196 -7.46 -7.90 9.27
CA SER A 196 -6.09 -7.46 9.41
C SER A 196 -5.23 -8.05 8.29
N ALA A 197 -4.67 -7.21 7.43
CA ALA A 197 -3.69 -7.63 6.43
C ALA A 197 -2.41 -8.15 7.10
N SER A 198 -2.00 -7.55 8.23
CA SER A 198 -0.80 -7.94 8.97
C SER A 198 -0.82 -9.41 9.42
N ALA A 199 -1.97 -9.97 9.80
CA ALA A 199 -2.06 -11.37 10.21
C ALA A 199 -1.71 -12.34 9.05
N ILE A 200 -2.22 -12.06 7.85
CA ILE A 200 -1.98 -12.87 6.65
C ILE A 200 -0.54 -12.71 6.16
N LEU A 201 -0.06 -11.47 6.11
CA LEU A 201 1.29 -11.17 5.67
C LEU A 201 2.33 -11.71 6.66
N LYS A 202 2.01 -11.77 7.96
CA LYS A 202 2.86 -12.42 8.96
C LYS A 202 3.04 -13.92 8.70
N GLU A 203 1.98 -14.63 8.33
CA GLU A 203 2.09 -16.06 7.96
C GLU A 203 3.00 -16.23 6.74
N GLN A 204 2.80 -15.40 5.70
CA GLN A 204 3.63 -15.42 4.50
C GLN A 204 5.09 -15.07 4.84
N ASP A 205 5.35 -14.07 5.66
CA ASP A 205 6.68 -13.64 6.07
C ASP A 205 7.42 -14.75 6.84
N VAL A 206 6.75 -15.40 7.80
CA VAL A 206 7.32 -16.50 8.57
C VAL A 206 7.69 -17.68 7.67
N LYS A 207 6.79 -18.10 6.77
CA LYS A 207 7.05 -19.20 5.83
C LYS A 207 8.18 -18.84 4.84
N SER A 208 8.24 -17.61 4.38
CA SER A 208 9.32 -17.17 3.48
C SER A 208 10.68 -17.13 4.20
N LYS A 209 10.72 -16.70 5.46
CA LYS A 209 11.94 -16.70 6.28
C LYS A 209 12.47 -18.10 6.58
N SER A 210 11.57 -19.09 6.73
CA SER A 210 11.93 -20.48 6.96
C SER A 210 12.24 -21.27 5.67
N ASP A 211 12.30 -20.59 4.53
CA ASP A 211 12.54 -21.19 3.21
C ASP A 211 11.55 -22.33 2.87
N ASP A 212 10.28 -22.15 3.28
CA ASP A 212 9.21 -23.08 2.89
C ASP A 212 9.09 -23.16 1.37
N LYS A 213 9.41 -24.33 0.80
CA LYS A 213 9.49 -24.52 -0.65
C LYS A 213 8.18 -24.18 -1.36
N ALA A 214 7.05 -24.58 -0.80
CA ALA A 214 5.74 -24.33 -1.42
C ALA A 214 5.41 -22.84 -1.44
N MET A 215 5.76 -22.10 -0.37
CA MET A 215 5.61 -20.66 -0.31
C MET A 215 6.51 -19.97 -1.34
N ILE A 216 7.78 -20.32 -1.41
CA ILE A 216 8.76 -19.72 -2.33
C ILE A 216 8.36 -19.99 -3.80
N GLU A 217 8.00 -21.24 -4.14
CA GLU A 217 7.51 -21.58 -5.48
C GLU A 217 6.24 -20.82 -5.85
N ASN A 218 5.31 -20.65 -4.90
CA ASN A 218 4.11 -19.83 -5.12
C ASN A 218 4.47 -18.38 -5.42
N LEU A 219 5.41 -17.79 -4.69
CA LEU A 219 5.85 -16.41 -4.89
C LEU A 219 6.63 -16.24 -6.20
N HIS A 220 7.48 -17.19 -6.61
CA HIS A 220 8.12 -17.20 -7.92
C HIS A 220 7.08 -17.20 -9.04
N PHE A 221 6.10 -18.08 -8.94
CA PHE A 221 5.00 -18.16 -9.92
C PHE A 221 4.22 -16.84 -10.01
N VAL A 222 3.90 -16.23 -8.86
CA VAL A 222 3.17 -14.95 -8.83
C VAL A 222 4.02 -13.79 -9.37
N LYS A 223 5.33 -13.80 -9.15
CA LYS A 223 6.23 -12.83 -9.78
C LYS A 223 6.20 -12.94 -11.30
N ASP A 224 6.28 -14.15 -11.83
CA ASP A 224 6.23 -14.41 -13.27
C ASP A 224 4.86 -14.03 -13.86
N LEU A 225 3.76 -14.31 -13.15
CA LEU A 225 2.44 -13.82 -13.54
C LEU A 225 2.38 -12.28 -13.59
N GLY A 226 3.04 -11.59 -12.67
CA GLY A 226 3.14 -10.13 -12.70
C GLY A 226 3.81 -9.63 -13.97
N LEU A 227 4.92 -10.26 -14.39
CA LEU A 227 5.61 -9.94 -15.64
C LEU A 227 4.78 -10.26 -16.89
N GLN A 228 4.01 -11.35 -16.87
CA GLN A 228 3.07 -11.68 -17.94
C GLN A 228 1.91 -10.66 -18.01
N SER A 229 1.37 -10.26 -16.85
CA SER A 229 0.33 -9.23 -16.76
C SER A 229 0.82 -7.89 -17.30
N GLN A 230 2.08 -7.51 -17.03
CA GLN A 230 2.68 -6.32 -17.63
C GLN A 230 2.62 -6.38 -19.16
N ARG A 231 3.11 -7.46 -19.75
CA ARG A 231 3.13 -7.63 -21.23
C ARG A 231 1.72 -7.60 -21.81
N ALA A 232 0.79 -8.35 -21.23
CA ALA A 232 -0.59 -8.37 -21.69
C ALA A 232 -1.24 -6.98 -21.68
N LEU A 233 -0.99 -6.19 -20.63
CA LEU A 233 -1.50 -4.82 -20.53
C LEU A 233 -0.80 -3.86 -21.50
N GLU A 234 0.53 -3.94 -21.66
CA GLU A 234 1.29 -3.11 -22.60
C GLU A 234 0.95 -3.43 -24.07
N ASP A 235 0.60 -4.69 -24.37
CA ASP A 235 0.15 -5.13 -25.69
C ASP A 235 -1.35 -4.86 -25.94
N GLY A 236 -2.10 -4.32 -24.98
CA GLY A 236 -3.53 -4.06 -25.04
C GLY A 236 -4.40 -5.35 -25.00
N ASN A 237 -3.82 -6.49 -24.62
CA ASN A 237 -4.52 -7.77 -24.56
C ASN A 237 -5.23 -7.96 -23.20
N LEU A 238 -6.37 -7.28 -23.04
CA LEU A 238 -7.16 -7.34 -21.80
C LEU A 238 -7.78 -8.71 -21.55
N ALA A 239 -8.07 -9.50 -22.60
CA ALA A 239 -8.58 -10.86 -22.44
C ALA A 239 -7.54 -11.77 -21.77
N GLU A 240 -6.28 -11.69 -22.20
CA GLU A 240 -5.18 -12.41 -21.55
C GLU A 240 -4.94 -11.90 -20.13
N PHE A 241 -5.00 -10.58 -19.90
CA PHE A 241 -4.88 -10.02 -18.57
C PHE A 241 -5.98 -10.56 -17.62
N ALA A 242 -7.23 -10.61 -18.07
CA ALA A 242 -8.34 -11.17 -17.29
C ALA A 242 -8.11 -12.66 -16.94
N ARG A 243 -7.62 -13.44 -17.91
CA ARG A 243 -7.23 -14.85 -17.66
C ARG A 243 -6.12 -14.97 -16.63
N LEU A 244 -5.11 -14.09 -16.68
CA LEU A 244 -4.02 -14.06 -15.71
C LEU A 244 -4.50 -13.64 -14.31
N MET A 245 -5.49 -12.77 -14.20
CA MET A 245 -6.11 -12.41 -12.92
C MET A 245 -6.76 -13.64 -12.26
N ASP A 246 -7.50 -14.47 -13.02
CA ASP A 246 -8.06 -15.70 -12.47
C ASP A 246 -6.96 -16.67 -12.01
N VAL A 247 -5.96 -16.92 -12.83
CA VAL A 247 -4.81 -17.76 -12.44
C VAL A 247 -4.15 -17.23 -11.17
N HIS A 248 -3.98 -15.91 -11.04
CA HIS A 248 -3.43 -15.28 -9.84
C HIS A 248 -4.33 -15.53 -8.62
N TRP A 249 -5.66 -15.41 -8.78
CA TRP A 249 -6.61 -15.68 -7.71
C TRP A 249 -6.54 -17.13 -7.22
N GLN A 250 -6.52 -18.10 -8.13
CA GLN A 250 -6.39 -19.52 -7.78
C GLN A 250 -5.10 -19.80 -7.00
N ARG A 251 -3.97 -19.22 -7.43
CA ARG A 251 -2.69 -19.32 -6.70
C ARG A 251 -2.71 -18.61 -5.35
N LYS A 252 -3.35 -17.47 -5.28
CA LYS A 252 -3.45 -16.70 -4.02
C LYS A 252 -4.23 -17.46 -2.96
N LYS A 253 -5.33 -18.14 -3.33
CA LYS A 253 -6.10 -19.00 -2.40
C LYS A 253 -5.25 -20.10 -1.76
N GLN A 254 -4.26 -20.62 -2.47
CA GLN A 254 -3.36 -21.70 -2.01
C GLN A 254 -2.24 -21.21 -1.07
N ARG A 255 -1.98 -19.90 -1.02
CA ARG A 255 -0.85 -19.31 -0.29
C ARG A 255 -1.06 -19.29 1.22
N SER A 256 -2.26 -18.97 1.66
CA SER A 256 -2.62 -18.88 3.08
C SER A 256 -4.11 -19.16 3.27
N GLY A 257 -4.47 -19.85 4.34
CA GLY A 257 -5.86 -20.20 4.67
C GLY A 257 -6.79 -19.01 4.92
N GLY A 258 -6.23 -17.81 5.17
CA GLY A 258 -6.99 -16.57 5.40
C GLY A 258 -7.24 -15.73 4.14
N MET A 259 -6.83 -16.19 2.94
CA MET A 259 -6.92 -15.39 1.71
C MET A 259 -8.35 -15.22 1.20
N SER A 260 -9.22 -16.18 1.45
CA SER A 260 -10.62 -16.16 1.05
C SER A 260 -11.53 -16.77 2.13
N ASN A 261 -12.83 -16.73 1.91
CA ASN A 261 -13.82 -17.43 2.71
C ASN A 261 -14.87 -18.07 1.77
N PRO A 262 -15.72 -19.00 2.29
CA PRO A 262 -16.69 -19.69 1.45
C PRO A 262 -17.63 -18.77 0.69
N LYS A 263 -18.04 -17.65 1.30
CA LYS A 263 -18.96 -16.70 0.67
C LYS A 263 -18.30 -15.92 -0.48
N ILE A 264 -17.04 -15.52 -0.31
CA ILE A 264 -16.28 -14.87 -1.39
C ILE A 264 -16.05 -15.85 -2.53
N ASN A 265 -15.77 -17.13 -2.23
CA ASN A 265 -15.61 -18.14 -3.28
C ASN A 265 -16.92 -18.35 -4.06
N GLU A 266 -18.06 -18.44 -3.36
CA GLU A 266 -19.39 -18.53 -4.00
C GLU A 266 -19.65 -17.35 -4.96
N TRP A 267 -19.34 -16.11 -4.52
CA TRP A 267 -19.51 -14.94 -5.38
C TRP A 267 -18.54 -14.89 -6.56
N TYR A 268 -17.36 -15.45 -6.38
CA TYR A 268 -16.37 -15.50 -7.47
C TYR A 268 -16.72 -16.51 -8.55
N ASP A 269 -17.42 -17.58 -8.19
CA ASP A 269 -17.81 -18.68 -9.09
C ASP A 269 -19.14 -18.37 -9.85
N LEU A 270 -19.81 -17.24 -9.56
CA LEU A 270 -20.99 -16.74 -10.29
C LEU A 270 -20.61 -16.06 -11.61
#